data_d08bb2c475db431deac7ca5f1b52cfd1
#
_entry.id   d08bb2c475db431deac7ca5f1b52cfd1
#
_cell.length_a   1.000
_cell.length_b   1.000
_cell.length_c   1.000
_cell.angle_alpha   90.00
_cell.angle_beta   90.00
_cell.angle_gamma   90.00
#
_symmetry.space_group_name_H-M   'P 1'
#
loop_
_entity.id
_entity.type
_entity.pdbx_description
1 polymer ?
#
loop_
_entity_poly.entity_id
_entity_poly.type
_entity_poly.pdbx_seq_one_letter_code
_entity_poly.pdbx_strand_id
1 'polypeptide(L)'
;MPVKSFYMKKLTFSLCFLLVSVLSIAQYHYRDSNRIGITVGVNQFTLNTDNFETKPANGWNAGLSMRGNFYNIWDMVYAIQFSENNFSVETNSLTSLQEEVNYKIPSAQISLELSYVLVENHLSIEFGPLVQINGKSKVQSGKENNVISGTTLLAKDIQDINKFNFYPTVGLTAGAKHFRVNVSYQYGITNMFGNLNSNYPNNNLKANPGILNGNVIIYL
;
A
#
# COMPACT_ATOMS: atom_id res chain seq x y z
N MET A 1 -35.80 20.54 6.23
CA MET A 1 -34.63 20.61 5.34
C MET A 1 -34.32 19.25 4.69
N PRO A 2 -35.02 18.77 3.64
CA PRO A 2 -34.73 17.47 3.00
C PRO A 2 -34.08 17.58 1.60
N VAL A 3 -33.77 18.80 1.11
CA VAL A 3 -33.34 18.98 -0.28
C VAL A 3 -31.92 18.46 -0.56
N LYS A 4 -30.96 18.58 0.39
CA LYS A 4 -29.58 18.10 0.21
C LYS A 4 -29.45 16.57 0.05
N SER A 5 -30.28 15.79 0.74
CA SER A 5 -30.24 14.31 0.64
C SER A 5 -30.71 13.79 -0.73
N PHE A 6 -31.65 14.51 -1.37
CA PHE A 6 -32.19 14.11 -2.67
C PHE A 6 -31.20 14.37 -3.81
N TYR A 7 -30.43 15.46 -3.76
CA TYR A 7 -29.39 15.75 -4.74
C TYR A 7 -28.19 14.79 -4.63
N MET A 8 -27.80 14.42 -3.40
CA MET A 8 -26.71 13.44 -3.20
C MET A 8 -27.09 12.05 -3.77
N LYS A 9 -28.31 11.59 -3.55
CA LYS A 9 -28.80 10.31 -4.12
C LYS A 9 -28.81 10.31 -5.65
N LYS A 10 -29.23 11.44 -6.26
CA LYS A 10 -29.22 11.58 -7.73
C LYS A 10 -27.78 11.62 -8.28
N LEU A 11 -26.85 12.29 -7.59
CA LEU A 11 -25.45 12.36 -7.99
C LEU A 11 -24.79 10.97 -7.91
N THR A 12 -25.04 10.21 -6.85
CA THR A 12 -24.52 8.84 -6.68
C THR A 12 -25.09 7.90 -7.75
N PHE A 13 -26.38 8.01 -8.05
CA PHE A 13 -27.05 7.22 -9.09
C PHE A 13 -26.52 7.55 -10.49
N SER A 14 -26.30 8.85 -10.79
CA SER A 14 -25.71 9.31 -12.04
C SER A 14 -24.27 8.84 -12.21
N LEU A 15 -23.48 8.84 -11.13
CA LEU A 15 -22.12 8.36 -11.14
C LEU A 15 -22.04 6.84 -11.36
N CYS A 16 -22.92 6.07 -10.73
CA CYS A 16 -23.04 4.63 -10.95
C CYS A 16 -23.47 4.31 -12.39
N PHE A 17 -24.39 5.08 -12.96
CA PHE A 17 -24.84 4.90 -14.35
C PHE A 17 -23.74 5.22 -15.36
N LEU A 18 -22.92 6.23 -15.08
CA LEU A 18 -21.74 6.60 -15.87
C LEU A 18 -20.66 5.50 -15.83
N LEU A 19 -20.45 4.88 -14.68
CA LEU A 19 -19.53 3.74 -14.53
C LEU A 19 -20.03 2.50 -15.31
N VAL A 20 -21.32 2.21 -15.31
CA VAL A 20 -21.89 1.09 -16.06
C VAL A 20 -21.82 1.32 -17.57
N SER A 21 -22.00 2.56 -18.05
CA SER A 21 -21.92 2.87 -19.48
C SER A 21 -20.49 2.75 -20.04
N VAL A 22 -19.47 3.03 -19.22
CA VAL A 22 -18.06 2.83 -19.59
C VAL A 22 -17.72 1.34 -19.76
N LEU A 23 -18.34 0.44 -18.98
CA LEU A 23 -18.14 -1.00 -19.09
C LEU A 23 -18.71 -1.58 -20.39
N SER A 24 -19.71 -0.93 -21.01
CA SER A 24 -20.35 -1.41 -22.23
C SER A 24 -19.52 -1.19 -23.51
N ILE A 25 -18.50 -0.33 -23.48
CA ILE A 25 -17.61 -0.02 -24.61
C ILE A 25 -16.40 -0.99 -24.67
N ALA A 26 -16.20 -1.82 -23.65
CA ALA A 26 -15.00 -2.64 -23.47
C ALA A 26 -14.88 -3.86 -24.41
N GLN A 27 -15.81 -4.06 -25.35
CA GLN A 27 -15.86 -5.28 -26.17
C GLN A 27 -15.13 -5.20 -27.53
N TYR A 28 -14.42 -4.11 -27.84
CA TYR A 28 -13.75 -3.96 -29.12
C TYR A 28 -12.23 -4.13 -29.00
N HIS A 29 -11.66 -5.13 -29.63
CA HIS A 29 -10.28 -5.58 -29.71
C HIS A 29 -9.78 -6.38 -28.47
N TYR A 30 -10.08 -7.67 -28.51
CA TYR A 30 -9.53 -8.63 -27.56
C TYR A 30 -8.05 -8.92 -27.88
N ARG A 31 -7.14 -8.51 -26.97
CA ARG A 31 -5.76 -8.99 -26.94
C ARG A 31 -5.69 -10.19 -25.97
N ASP A 32 -4.93 -11.22 -26.35
CA ASP A 32 -4.65 -12.33 -25.44
C ASP A 32 -3.67 -11.90 -24.33
N SER A 33 -4.19 -11.21 -23.34
CA SER A 33 -3.42 -10.75 -22.18
C SER A 33 -3.91 -11.31 -20.84
N ASN A 34 -4.96 -12.14 -20.86
CA ASN A 34 -5.51 -12.74 -19.63
C ASN A 34 -4.54 -13.77 -19.06
N ARG A 35 -4.00 -13.49 -17.89
CA ARG A 35 -2.99 -14.32 -17.23
C ARG A 35 -3.15 -14.26 -15.72
N ILE A 36 -2.86 -15.38 -15.09
CA ILE A 36 -2.73 -15.50 -13.64
C ILE A 36 -1.27 -15.81 -13.37
N GLY A 37 -0.68 -15.16 -12.39
CA GLY A 37 0.71 -15.35 -12.03
C GLY A 37 0.96 -15.28 -10.53
N ILE A 38 2.13 -15.75 -10.16
CA ILE A 38 2.68 -15.63 -8.83
C ILE A 38 3.62 -14.43 -8.83
N THR A 39 3.52 -13.60 -7.81
CA THR A 39 4.41 -12.45 -7.58
C THR A 39 5.19 -12.65 -6.30
N VAL A 40 6.47 -12.30 -6.32
CA VAL A 40 7.35 -12.28 -5.16
C VAL A 40 8.31 -11.11 -5.30
N GLY A 41 8.60 -10.43 -4.19
CA GLY A 41 9.45 -9.27 -4.24
C GLY A 41 9.99 -8.82 -2.89
N VAL A 42 10.73 -7.73 -2.98
CA VAL A 42 11.25 -6.99 -1.84
C VAL A 42 10.62 -5.61 -1.79
N ASN A 43 10.45 -5.08 -0.59
CA ASN A 43 9.98 -3.73 -0.40
C ASN A 43 10.92 -2.94 0.51
N GLN A 44 10.91 -1.63 0.35
CA GLN A 44 11.48 -0.68 1.31
C GLN A 44 10.32 0.16 1.85
N PHE A 45 10.07 0.04 3.13
CA PHE A 45 9.02 0.77 3.82
C PHE A 45 9.61 2.00 4.52
N THR A 46 8.99 3.15 4.30
CA THR A 46 9.31 4.42 4.95
C THR A 46 8.09 4.92 5.69
N LEU A 47 8.23 5.32 6.92
CA LEU A 47 7.17 5.95 7.70
C LEU A 47 7.46 7.44 7.83
N ASN A 48 6.76 8.28 7.06
CA ASN A 48 6.95 9.73 7.10
C ASN A 48 6.11 10.32 8.26
N THR A 49 6.79 10.84 9.26
CA THR A 49 6.19 11.49 10.43
C THR A 49 7.07 12.65 10.91
N ASP A 50 6.44 13.72 11.39
CA ASP A 50 7.11 14.87 12.00
C ASP A 50 7.23 14.72 13.52
N ASN A 51 6.68 13.65 14.10
CA ASN A 51 6.61 13.48 15.54
C ASN A 51 7.91 12.93 16.16
N PHE A 52 8.66 12.11 15.39
CA PHE A 52 9.93 11.50 15.78
C PHE A 52 10.67 10.97 14.55
N GLU A 53 11.98 10.69 14.72
CA GLU A 53 12.79 10.17 13.62
C GLU A 53 12.54 8.69 13.36
N THR A 54 12.35 8.36 12.07
CA THR A 54 12.16 7.00 11.59
C THR A 54 13.19 6.68 10.52
N LYS A 55 13.62 5.44 10.44
CA LYS A 55 14.50 4.96 9.36
C LYS A 55 13.79 3.89 8.54
N PRO A 56 13.87 4.00 7.20
CA PRO A 56 13.32 2.98 6.32
C PRO A 56 14.03 1.65 6.51
N ALA A 57 13.27 0.56 6.39
CA ALA A 57 13.85 -0.77 6.41
C ALA A 57 13.23 -1.65 5.32
N ASN A 58 13.96 -2.72 4.95
CA ASN A 58 13.55 -3.62 3.91
C ASN A 58 12.62 -4.71 4.45
N GLY A 59 11.66 -5.09 3.62
CA GLY A 59 10.75 -6.18 3.86
C GLY A 59 10.59 -7.04 2.60
N TRP A 60 9.55 -7.85 2.57
CA TRP A 60 9.22 -8.72 1.46
C TRP A 60 7.73 -8.70 1.17
N ASN A 61 7.37 -9.12 -0.04
CA ASN A 61 5.98 -9.38 -0.41
C ASN A 61 5.90 -10.62 -1.31
N ALA A 62 4.76 -11.30 -1.26
CA ALA A 62 4.45 -12.43 -2.11
C ALA A 62 2.94 -12.58 -2.27
N GLY A 63 2.48 -13.04 -3.44
CA GLY A 63 1.06 -13.19 -3.69
C GLY A 63 0.72 -13.64 -5.10
N LEU A 64 -0.49 -13.31 -5.50
CA LEU A 64 -1.05 -13.60 -6.82
C LEU A 64 -1.28 -12.30 -7.57
N SER A 65 -1.02 -12.32 -8.87
CA SER A 65 -1.33 -11.23 -9.80
C SER A 65 -2.13 -11.78 -10.96
N MET A 66 -3.20 -11.10 -11.30
CA MET A 66 -4.03 -11.39 -12.47
C MET A 66 -4.00 -10.18 -13.40
N ARG A 67 -3.68 -10.42 -14.66
CA ARG A 67 -3.72 -9.40 -15.70
C ARG A 67 -4.77 -9.78 -16.72
N GLY A 68 -5.59 -8.83 -17.12
CA GLY A 68 -6.60 -9.02 -18.15
C GLY A 68 -6.68 -7.84 -19.10
N ASN A 69 -6.99 -8.10 -20.37
CA ASN A 69 -7.28 -7.02 -21.32
C ASN A 69 -8.55 -6.29 -20.90
N PHE A 70 -8.49 -4.98 -20.83
CA PHE A 70 -9.62 -4.13 -20.52
C PHE A 70 -10.15 -3.44 -21.79
N TYR A 71 -9.28 -2.72 -22.50
CA TYR A 71 -9.67 -2.03 -23.73
C TYR A 71 -8.44 -1.59 -24.54
N ASN A 72 -8.33 -1.99 -25.79
CA ASN A 72 -7.21 -1.65 -26.68
C ASN A 72 -5.83 -1.88 -26.02
N ILE A 73 -5.15 -0.77 -25.70
CA ILE A 73 -3.82 -0.75 -25.07
C ILE A 73 -3.88 -0.72 -23.54
N TRP A 74 -5.07 -0.88 -22.96
CA TRP A 74 -5.28 -0.91 -21.53
C TRP A 74 -5.51 -2.32 -21.03
N ASP A 75 -4.74 -2.73 -20.07
CA ASP A 75 -4.97 -3.92 -19.26
C ASP A 75 -5.43 -3.51 -17.87
N MET A 76 -6.08 -4.41 -17.17
CA MET A 76 -6.40 -4.32 -15.77
C MET A 76 -5.59 -5.34 -14.99
N VAL A 77 -4.95 -4.90 -13.91
CA VAL A 77 -4.12 -5.75 -13.05
C VAL A 77 -4.75 -5.80 -11.67
N TYR A 78 -5.03 -7.01 -11.20
CA TYR A 78 -5.47 -7.29 -9.84
C TYR A 78 -4.35 -8.01 -9.11
N ALA A 79 -4.06 -7.63 -7.88
CA ALA A 79 -3.14 -8.40 -7.07
C ALA A 79 -3.65 -8.55 -5.64
N ILE A 80 -3.38 -9.73 -5.07
CA ILE A 80 -3.54 -10.00 -3.66
C ILE A 80 -2.19 -10.47 -3.15
N GLN A 81 -1.62 -9.74 -2.20
CA GLN A 81 -0.28 -10.00 -1.70
C GLN A 81 -0.25 -9.97 -0.18
N PHE A 82 0.59 -10.82 0.39
CA PHE A 82 1.05 -10.69 1.78
C PHE A 82 2.38 -9.98 1.78
N SER A 83 2.60 -9.13 2.77
CA SER A 83 3.85 -8.39 2.92
C SER A 83 4.26 -8.29 4.39
N GLU A 84 5.55 -8.14 4.62
CA GLU A 84 6.11 -7.68 5.87
C GLU A 84 6.78 -6.33 5.61
N ASN A 85 6.29 -5.29 6.26
CA ASN A 85 6.80 -3.94 6.15
C ASN A 85 7.59 -3.61 7.41
N ASN A 86 8.83 -3.18 7.25
CA ASN A 86 9.75 -2.96 8.36
C ASN A 86 10.19 -1.50 8.41
N PHE A 87 10.36 -0.96 9.62
CA PHE A 87 10.98 0.34 9.88
C PHE A 87 11.65 0.33 11.24
N SER A 88 12.52 1.28 11.50
CA SER A 88 13.11 1.49 12.82
C SER A 88 12.89 2.91 13.34
N VAL A 89 12.94 3.05 14.66
CA VAL A 89 12.77 4.31 15.37
C VAL A 89 13.92 4.47 16.34
N GLU A 90 14.43 5.68 16.46
CA GLU A 90 15.44 6.01 17.48
C GLU A 90 14.80 6.14 18.86
N THR A 91 15.38 5.45 19.83
CA THR A 91 14.89 5.39 21.21
C THR A 91 16.02 5.59 22.21
N ASN A 92 15.68 6.02 23.40
CA ASN A 92 16.57 6.03 24.54
C ASN A 92 16.26 4.84 25.44
N SER A 93 17.28 4.03 25.72
CA SER A 93 17.19 2.93 26.67
C SER A 93 17.01 3.48 28.10
N LEU A 94 16.59 2.62 29.04
CA LEU A 94 16.52 2.94 30.46
C LEU A 94 17.87 3.38 31.04
N THR A 95 18.97 3.04 30.40
CA THR A 95 20.34 3.47 30.73
C THR A 95 20.77 4.75 30.01
N SER A 96 19.84 5.47 29.37
CA SER A 96 20.09 6.69 28.58
C SER A 96 21.00 6.49 27.35
N LEU A 97 21.19 5.26 26.89
CA LEU A 97 21.87 4.96 25.63
C LEU A 97 20.90 5.07 24.47
N GLN A 98 21.34 5.73 23.40
CA GLN A 98 20.58 5.86 22.17
C GLN A 98 20.63 4.52 21.39
N GLU A 99 19.47 3.96 21.07
CA GLU A 99 19.34 2.67 20.41
C GLU A 99 18.26 2.71 19.35
N GLU A 100 18.44 1.94 18.27
CA GLU A 100 17.40 1.71 17.27
C GLU A 100 16.49 0.54 17.69
N VAL A 101 15.20 0.74 17.54
CA VAL A 101 14.17 -0.28 17.78
C VAL A 101 13.48 -0.59 16.46
N ASN A 102 13.52 -1.86 16.08
CA ASN A 102 12.91 -2.34 14.85
C ASN A 102 11.45 -2.73 15.06
N TYR A 103 10.62 -2.37 14.06
CA TYR A 103 9.21 -2.72 13.97
C TYR A 103 8.96 -3.56 12.74
N LYS A 104 8.06 -4.54 12.86
CA LYS A 104 7.60 -5.40 11.79
C LYS A 104 6.09 -5.37 11.70
N ILE A 105 5.57 -5.07 10.52
CA ILE A 105 4.15 -4.98 10.24
C ILE A 105 3.78 -6.04 9.19
N PRO A 106 3.24 -7.19 9.60
CA PRO A 106 2.64 -8.12 8.65
C PRO A 106 1.38 -7.50 8.07
N SER A 107 1.20 -7.60 6.77
CA SER A 107 0.09 -6.96 6.06
C SER A 107 -0.43 -7.83 4.92
N ALA A 108 -1.70 -7.64 4.56
CA ALA A 108 -2.28 -8.12 3.33
C ALA A 108 -2.66 -6.92 2.47
N GLN A 109 -2.37 -7.00 1.17
CA GLN A 109 -2.62 -5.94 0.21
C GLN A 109 -3.54 -6.45 -0.90
N ILE A 110 -4.49 -5.61 -1.32
CA ILE A 110 -5.35 -5.83 -2.48
C ILE A 110 -5.21 -4.62 -3.37
N SER A 111 -4.75 -4.80 -4.61
CA SER A 111 -4.64 -3.71 -5.58
C SER A 111 -5.49 -3.95 -6.82
N LEU A 112 -5.91 -2.85 -7.42
CA LEU A 112 -6.58 -2.77 -8.70
C LEU A 112 -5.93 -1.66 -9.50
N GLU A 113 -5.18 -2.03 -10.52
CA GLU A 113 -4.38 -1.09 -11.30
C GLU A 113 -4.79 -1.12 -12.77
N LEU A 114 -4.89 0.06 -13.37
CA LEU A 114 -4.93 0.21 -14.81
C LEU A 114 -3.50 0.17 -15.34
N SER A 115 -3.29 -0.61 -16.37
CA SER A 115 -2.00 -0.81 -17.01
C SER A 115 -2.05 -0.28 -18.45
N TYR A 116 -1.36 0.83 -18.68
CA TYR A 116 -1.17 1.39 -20.01
C TYR A 116 0.00 0.69 -20.71
N VAL A 117 -0.30 -0.04 -21.77
CA VAL A 117 0.68 -0.85 -22.49
C VAL A 117 1.44 0.00 -23.49
N LEU A 118 2.71 0.27 -23.22
CA LEU A 118 3.61 1.01 -24.11
C LEU A 118 4.17 0.11 -25.23
N VAL A 119 4.59 -1.12 -24.84
CA VAL A 119 5.08 -2.14 -25.77
C VAL A 119 4.42 -3.45 -25.40
N GLU A 120 3.66 -4.01 -26.32
CA GLU A 120 2.90 -5.23 -26.08
C GLU A 120 3.78 -6.35 -25.53
N ASN A 121 3.32 -6.99 -24.46
CA ASN A 121 4.01 -8.02 -23.69
C ASN A 121 5.35 -7.63 -23.05
N HIS A 122 5.86 -6.39 -23.23
CA HIS A 122 7.19 -6.01 -22.78
C HIS A 122 7.22 -4.85 -21.79
N LEU A 123 6.43 -3.80 -21.99
CA LEU A 123 6.51 -2.60 -21.15
C LEU A 123 5.13 -1.98 -20.92
N SER A 124 4.82 -1.70 -19.67
CA SER A 124 3.59 -1.00 -19.28
C SER A 124 3.83 -0.07 -18.08
N ILE A 125 3.03 1.00 -18.01
CA ILE A 125 2.88 1.85 -16.84
C ILE A 125 1.61 1.43 -16.11
N GLU A 126 1.68 1.26 -14.81
CA GLU A 126 0.58 0.80 -13.99
C GLU A 126 0.25 1.82 -12.91
N PHE A 127 -1.03 2.07 -12.68
CA PHE A 127 -1.47 2.97 -11.62
C PHE A 127 -2.86 2.60 -11.15
N GLY A 128 -3.11 2.80 -9.86
CA GLY A 128 -4.42 2.49 -9.29
C GLY A 128 -4.44 2.54 -7.78
N PRO A 129 -5.59 2.23 -7.20
CA PRO A 129 -5.75 2.12 -5.76
C PRO A 129 -5.24 0.79 -5.21
N LEU A 130 -4.69 0.86 -4.00
CA LEU A 130 -4.36 -0.29 -3.17
C LEU A 130 -4.91 -0.09 -1.77
N VAL A 131 -5.50 -1.13 -1.22
CA VAL A 131 -5.93 -1.21 0.17
C VAL A 131 -5.01 -2.18 0.89
N GLN A 132 -4.44 -1.73 2.00
CA GLN A 132 -3.62 -2.57 2.88
C GLN A 132 -4.35 -2.80 4.20
N ILE A 133 -4.38 -4.05 4.62
CA ILE A 133 -4.88 -4.50 5.91
C ILE A 133 -3.68 -4.88 6.75
N ASN A 134 -3.41 -4.08 7.79
CA ASN A 134 -2.30 -4.31 8.71
C ASN A 134 -2.68 -5.32 9.80
N GLY A 135 -1.79 -6.25 10.04
CA GLY A 135 -1.77 -7.01 11.28
C GLY A 135 -1.23 -6.19 12.45
N LYS A 136 -1.10 -6.81 13.60
CA LYS A 136 -0.49 -6.17 14.78
C LYS A 136 0.99 -5.89 14.52
N SER A 137 1.39 -4.63 14.69
CA SER A 137 2.81 -4.25 14.64
C SER A 137 3.56 -4.94 15.79
N LYS A 138 4.75 -5.45 15.47
CA LYS A 138 5.63 -6.12 16.44
C LYS A 138 6.87 -5.26 16.65
N VAL A 139 7.12 -4.92 17.90
CA VAL A 139 8.35 -4.24 18.33
C VAL A 139 9.44 -5.29 18.62
N GLN A 140 10.68 -4.90 18.48
CA GLN A 140 11.84 -5.73 18.81
C GLN A 140 11.81 -6.15 20.29
N SER A 141 11.91 -7.47 20.54
CA SER A 141 11.88 -8.04 21.89
C SER A 141 12.96 -7.46 22.79
N GLY A 142 12.56 -7.15 24.04
CA GLY A 142 13.45 -6.57 25.06
C GLY A 142 13.60 -5.05 24.98
N LYS A 143 13.01 -4.38 23.97
CA LYS A 143 13.08 -2.94 23.78
C LYS A 143 11.71 -2.23 23.86
N GLU A 144 10.69 -2.94 24.34
CA GLU A 144 9.31 -2.45 24.38
C GLU A 144 9.13 -1.22 25.28
N ASN A 145 9.97 -1.10 26.30
CA ASN A 145 9.92 -0.02 27.30
C ASN A 145 10.92 1.12 27.02
N ASN A 146 11.66 1.08 25.92
CA ASN A 146 12.51 2.19 25.52
C ASN A 146 11.63 3.41 25.18
N VAL A 147 12.10 4.59 25.54
CA VAL A 147 11.41 5.87 25.26
C VAL A 147 11.81 6.33 23.86
N ILE A 148 10.83 6.64 23.00
CA ILE A 148 11.08 7.18 21.67
C ILE A 148 11.73 8.56 21.79
N SER A 149 12.87 8.76 21.12
CA SER A 149 13.64 9.99 21.17
C SER A 149 12.78 11.21 20.81
N GLY A 150 12.85 12.25 21.65
CA GLY A 150 12.09 13.48 21.45
C GLY A 150 10.61 13.41 21.88
N THR A 151 10.16 12.30 22.47
CA THR A 151 8.77 12.11 22.91
C THR A 151 8.68 11.54 24.33
N THR A 152 7.46 11.42 24.85
CA THR A 152 7.17 10.71 26.10
C THR A 152 6.60 9.29 25.86
N LEU A 153 6.54 8.87 24.59
CA LEU A 153 5.97 7.58 24.19
C LEU A 153 6.98 6.46 24.35
N LEU A 154 6.49 5.31 24.76
CA LEU A 154 7.29 4.09 24.78
C LEU A 154 7.24 3.38 23.42
N ALA A 155 8.25 2.59 23.11
CA ALA A 155 8.31 1.82 21.87
C ALA A 155 7.08 0.92 21.67
N LYS A 156 6.52 0.35 22.73
CA LYS A 156 5.27 -0.45 22.68
C LYS A 156 4.03 0.37 22.33
N ASP A 157 4.01 1.67 22.63
CA ASP A 157 2.82 2.49 22.47
C ASP A 157 2.47 2.70 20.98
N ILE A 158 3.47 2.78 20.09
CA ILE A 158 3.24 2.96 18.66
C ILE A 158 2.94 1.67 17.88
N GLN A 159 2.63 0.58 18.57
CA GLN A 159 2.20 -0.68 17.94
C GLN A 159 0.75 -0.67 17.45
N ASP A 160 -0.10 0.19 18.04
CA ASP A 160 -1.53 0.27 17.72
C ASP A 160 -1.77 1.15 16.49
N ILE A 161 -1.41 0.63 15.33
CA ILE A 161 -1.56 1.29 14.05
C ILE A 161 -2.95 1.03 13.45
N ASN A 162 -3.38 1.89 12.52
CA ASN A 162 -4.62 1.69 11.78
C ASN A 162 -4.59 0.37 11.01
N LYS A 163 -5.70 -0.39 11.11
CA LYS A 163 -5.87 -1.65 10.38
C LYS A 163 -5.94 -1.44 8.87
N PHE A 164 -6.62 -0.40 8.43
CA PHE A 164 -6.86 -0.14 7.01
C PHE A 164 -6.10 1.10 6.58
N ASN A 165 -5.28 0.94 5.55
CA ASN A 165 -4.59 2.03 4.89
C ASN A 165 -4.85 1.99 3.40
N PHE A 166 -5.00 3.18 2.80
CA PHE A 166 -5.24 3.36 1.38
C PHE A 166 -4.02 3.99 0.73
N TYR A 167 -3.62 3.40 -0.42
CA TYR A 167 -2.43 3.83 -1.18
C TYR A 167 -2.77 4.01 -2.66
N PRO A 168 -2.75 5.22 -3.20
CA PRO A 168 -2.49 5.40 -4.62
C PRO A 168 -1.13 4.81 -4.96
N THR A 169 -1.09 4.06 -6.05
CA THR A 169 0.09 3.33 -6.53
C THR A 169 0.41 3.73 -7.95
N VAL A 170 1.69 3.83 -8.26
CA VAL A 170 2.21 3.98 -9.63
C VAL A 170 3.44 3.09 -9.81
N GLY A 171 3.55 2.46 -10.98
CA GLY A 171 4.65 1.56 -11.26
C GLY A 171 4.94 1.38 -12.73
N LEU A 172 6.06 0.72 -12.99
CA LEU A 172 6.51 0.27 -14.29
C LEU A 172 6.66 -1.25 -14.26
N THR A 173 6.13 -1.91 -15.28
CA THR A 173 6.29 -3.35 -15.47
C THR A 173 6.98 -3.61 -16.80
N ALA A 174 8.10 -4.32 -16.75
CA ALA A 174 8.88 -4.70 -17.94
C ALA A 174 9.14 -6.22 -17.97
N GLY A 175 9.33 -6.78 -19.17
CA GLY A 175 9.68 -8.19 -19.30
C GLY A 175 9.17 -8.85 -20.57
N ALA A 176 8.70 -10.08 -20.44
CA ALA A 176 8.16 -10.89 -21.52
C ALA A 176 6.75 -11.41 -21.16
N LYS A 177 6.17 -12.21 -22.04
CA LYS A 177 4.81 -12.74 -21.91
C LYS A 177 4.57 -13.42 -20.55
N HIS A 178 5.49 -14.26 -20.08
CA HIS A 178 5.34 -15.07 -18.87
C HIS A 178 6.22 -14.62 -17.70
N PHE A 179 7.20 -13.78 -17.93
CA PHE A 179 8.13 -13.29 -16.91
C PHE A 179 8.20 -11.77 -16.94
N ARG A 180 7.87 -11.12 -15.84
CA ARG A 180 7.89 -9.67 -15.71
C ARG A 180 8.53 -9.22 -14.41
N VAL A 181 9.14 -8.05 -14.47
CA VAL A 181 9.64 -7.32 -13.31
C VAL A 181 8.81 -6.06 -13.17
N ASN A 182 8.32 -5.79 -11.98
CA ASN A 182 7.57 -4.59 -11.64
C ASN A 182 8.36 -3.79 -10.61
N VAL A 183 8.45 -2.49 -10.80
CA VAL A 183 8.90 -1.54 -9.79
C VAL A 183 7.77 -0.54 -9.57
N SER A 184 7.30 -0.42 -8.33
CA SER A 184 6.17 0.46 -7.99
C SER A 184 6.39 1.22 -6.70
N TYR A 185 5.79 2.41 -6.64
CA TYR A 185 5.74 3.24 -5.44
C TYR A 185 4.29 3.39 -4.98
N GLN A 186 4.06 3.17 -3.69
CA GLN A 186 2.78 3.25 -3.01
C GLN A 186 2.87 4.35 -1.95
N TYR A 187 1.97 5.33 -2.00
CA TYR A 187 1.93 6.41 -1.02
C TYR A 187 0.68 6.31 -0.14
N GLY A 188 0.86 6.13 1.16
CA GLY A 188 -0.25 6.03 2.12
C GLY A 188 -0.86 7.39 2.39
N ILE A 189 -2.10 7.60 1.95
CA ILE A 189 -2.84 8.85 2.19
C ILE A 189 -3.60 8.86 3.52
N THR A 190 -3.76 7.71 4.16
CA THR A 190 -4.37 7.57 5.48
C THR A 190 -3.33 7.70 6.58
N ASN A 191 -3.69 8.40 7.66
CA ASN A 191 -2.82 8.49 8.83
C ASN A 191 -2.68 7.12 9.51
N MET A 192 -1.48 6.54 9.49
CA MET A 192 -1.21 5.23 10.09
C MET A 192 -1.38 5.23 11.61
N PHE A 193 -1.19 6.38 12.27
CA PHE A 193 -1.33 6.56 13.71
C PHE A 193 -2.72 7.07 14.15
N GLY A 194 -3.75 6.94 13.30
CA GLY A 194 -5.10 7.37 13.66
C GLY A 194 -5.64 6.73 14.93
N ASN A 195 -5.40 5.44 15.16
CA ASN A 195 -5.80 4.74 16.38
C ASN A 195 -5.07 5.28 17.62
N LEU A 196 -3.78 5.59 17.48
CA LEU A 196 -2.98 6.15 18.58
C LEU A 196 -3.52 7.49 19.06
N ASN A 197 -4.04 8.33 18.17
CA ASN A 197 -4.62 9.63 18.55
C ASN A 197 -5.86 9.47 19.43
N SER A 198 -6.58 8.35 19.34
CA SER A 198 -7.69 8.05 20.25
C SER A 198 -7.21 7.75 21.67
N ASN A 199 -6.02 7.16 21.81
CA ASN A 199 -5.42 6.82 23.09
C ASN A 199 -4.57 7.98 23.65
N TYR A 200 -3.99 8.80 22.77
CA TYR A 200 -3.10 9.92 23.10
C TYR A 200 -3.55 11.22 22.40
N PRO A 201 -4.72 11.78 22.73
CA PRO A 201 -5.34 12.89 21.97
C PRO A 201 -4.51 14.17 21.94
N ASN A 202 -3.62 14.37 22.91
CA ASN A 202 -2.78 15.56 23.01
C ASN A 202 -1.54 15.52 22.09
N ASN A 203 -1.19 14.36 21.52
CA ASN A 203 0.06 14.21 20.78
C ASN A 203 -0.09 14.48 19.27
N ASN A 204 -1.33 14.53 18.75
CA ASN A 204 -1.65 14.76 17.31
C ASN A 204 -0.69 14.02 16.36
N LEU A 205 -0.54 12.73 16.58
CA LEU A 205 0.39 11.88 15.84
C LEU A 205 -0.06 11.69 14.38
N LYS A 206 0.83 11.97 13.44
CA LYS A 206 0.58 11.77 12.01
C LYS A 206 1.72 10.97 11.39
N ALA A 207 1.35 9.95 10.63
CA ALA A 207 2.31 9.17 9.88
C ALA A 207 1.71 8.70 8.55
N ASN A 208 2.39 9.01 7.46
CA ASN A 208 2.04 8.61 6.12
C ASN A 208 3.11 7.64 5.60
N PRO A 209 2.78 6.36 5.39
CA PRO A 209 3.74 5.40 4.90
C PRO A 209 4.02 5.59 3.40
N GLY A 210 5.27 5.33 3.00
CA GLY A 210 5.69 5.17 1.61
C GLY A 210 6.30 3.79 1.42
N ILE A 211 5.97 3.10 0.33
CA ILE A 211 6.50 1.77 0.04
C ILE A 211 7.05 1.73 -1.38
N LEU A 212 8.34 1.49 -1.52
CA LEU A 212 8.97 1.19 -2.80
C LEU A 212 9.05 -0.34 -2.94
N ASN A 213 8.46 -0.89 -3.99
CA ASN A 213 8.44 -2.33 -4.26
C ASN A 213 9.24 -2.67 -5.51
N GLY A 214 9.93 -3.82 -5.46
CA GLY A 214 10.53 -4.47 -6.60
C GLY A 214 10.05 -5.93 -6.65
N ASN A 215 9.27 -6.29 -7.67
CA ASN A 215 8.61 -7.58 -7.77
C ASN A 215 9.02 -8.33 -9.05
N VAL A 216 9.10 -9.64 -8.93
CA VAL A 216 9.15 -10.57 -10.07
C VAL A 216 7.78 -11.25 -10.15
N ILE A 217 7.23 -11.31 -11.36
CA ILE A 217 5.93 -11.91 -11.64
C ILE A 217 6.12 -13.01 -12.69
N ILE A 218 5.65 -14.20 -12.37
CA ILE A 218 5.65 -15.34 -13.28
C ILE A 218 4.21 -15.67 -13.62
N TYR A 219 3.82 -15.40 -14.87
CA TYR A 219 2.49 -15.71 -15.40
C TYR A 219 2.44 -17.11 -16.00
N LEU A 220 1.36 -17.80 -15.71
CA LEU A 220 1.04 -19.13 -16.23
C LEU A 220 0.40 -19.05 -17.62
#